data_21cefbb53c610025a49716a7a4cdb5d9
#
_entry.id   21cefbb53c610025a49716a7a4cdb5d9
#
_cell.length_a   1.000
_cell.length_b   1.000
_cell.length_c   1.000
_cell.angle_alpha   90.00
_cell.angle_beta   90.00
_cell.angle_gamma   90.00
#
_symmetry.space_group_name_H-M   'P 1'
#
loop_
_entity.id
_entity.type
_entity.pdbx_description
1 polymer ?
#
loop_
_entity_poly.entity_id
_entity_poly.type
_entity_poly.pdbx_seq_one_letter_code
_entity_poly.pdbx_strand_id
1 'polypeptide(L)'
;MSDIKTALEQIIVKRDGYNEAEAYYEGVNGEVFANQRWFKMFRYEGSDFRFNFSKTVVDSVLNRLEINQVLAGTPEADAFIDKVWEQSDLRIDINEIHRNALVYGDCYAIVWPDATGMMNIDYNSPLTTTIVYDQENPRIKSFAAKMWQTVTTDGTKLLKLNLYYADRIEKYLGNGDIDIVSMAGNFQL
;
A
#
# COMPACT_ATOMS: atom_id res chain seq x y z
N MET A 1 -21.67 0.06 -10.85
CA MET A 1 -21.83 0.84 -9.60
C MET A 1 -21.55 0.03 -8.34
N SER A 2 -21.85 -1.27 -8.31
CA SER A 2 -21.58 -2.13 -7.15
C SER A 2 -20.09 -2.23 -6.84
N ASP A 3 -19.25 -2.51 -7.85
CA ASP A 3 -17.83 -2.81 -7.67
C ASP A 3 -17.00 -1.60 -7.22
N ILE A 4 -17.32 -0.40 -7.75
CA ILE A 4 -16.70 0.86 -7.28
C ILE A 4 -16.96 1.05 -5.79
N LYS A 5 -18.21 0.90 -5.37
CA LYS A 5 -18.59 1.05 -3.96
C LYS A 5 -17.87 0.05 -3.09
N THR A 6 -17.86 -1.22 -3.49
CA THR A 6 -17.16 -2.30 -2.76
C THR A 6 -15.66 -2.02 -2.66
N ALA A 7 -15.02 -1.57 -3.76
CA ALA A 7 -13.60 -1.21 -3.78
C ALA A 7 -13.29 -0.08 -2.78
N LEU A 8 -14.09 1.00 -2.82
CA LEU A 8 -13.92 2.14 -1.94
C LEU A 8 -14.11 1.78 -0.47
N GLU A 9 -15.20 1.06 -0.16
CA GLU A 9 -15.47 0.60 1.21
C GLU A 9 -14.33 -0.26 1.76
N GLN A 10 -13.77 -1.17 0.96
CA GLN A 10 -12.64 -1.99 1.39
C GLN A 10 -11.36 -1.18 1.60
N ILE A 11 -11.04 -0.25 0.69
CA ILE A 11 -9.86 0.61 0.85
C ILE A 11 -9.97 1.44 2.14
N ILE A 12 -11.18 1.97 2.42
CA ILE A 12 -11.44 2.77 3.62
C ILE A 12 -11.26 1.94 4.89
N VAL A 13 -11.98 0.82 4.96
CA VAL A 13 -11.96 -0.04 6.16
C VAL A 13 -10.55 -0.52 6.49
N LYS A 14 -9.78 -0.91 5.48
CA LYS A 14 -8.38 -1.32 5.69
C LYS A 14 -7.46 -0.17 6.07
N ARG A 15 -7.71 1.03 5.52
CA ARG A 15 -6.86 2.21 5.75
C ARG A 15 -6.79 2.60 7.22
N ASP A 16 -7.88 2.50 7.97
CA ASP A 16 -7.89 2.83 9.39
C ASP A 16 -6.93 1.91 10.17
N GLY A 17 -6.95 0.61 9.90
CA GLY A 17 -6.00 -0.34 10.48
C GLY A 17 -4.55 -0.09 10.06
N TYR A 18 -4.32 0.28 8.80
CA TYR A 18 -2.99 0.62 8.31
C TYR A 18 -2.45 1.92 8.92
N ASN A 19 -3.29 2.93 9.06
CA ASN A 19 -2.92 4.19 9.72
C ASN A 19 -2.57 3.97 11.20
N GLU A 20 -3.31 3.10 11.87
CA GLU A 20 -3.00 2.71 13.25
C GLU A 20 -1.64 1.98 13.31
N ALA A 21 -1.39 1.01 12.44
CA ALA A 21 -0.12 0.29 12.36
C ALA A 21 1.06 1.22 12.08
N GLU A 22 0.90 2.16 11.15
CA GLU A 22 1.90 3.19 10.85
C GLU A 22 2.16 4.10 12.05
N ALA A 23 1.10 4.50 12.76
CA ALA A 23 1.21 5.33 13.96
C ALA A 23 2.00 4.61 15.07
N TYR A 24 1.83 3.28 15.22
CA TYR A 24 2.66 2.47 16.10
C TYR A 24 4.11 2.38 15.62
N TYR A 25 4.31 2.17 14.33
CA TYR A 25 5.66 2.10 13.75
C TYR A 25 6.42 3.42 13.90
N GLU A 26 5.77 4.56 13.62
CA GLU A 26 6.39 5.89 13.75
C GLU A 26 6.41 6.41 15.20
N GLY A 27 5.73 5.76 16.14
CA GLY A 27 5.70 6.15 17.54
C GLY A 27 4.86 7.40 17.81
N VAL A 28 3.91 7.72 16.94
CA VAL A 28 3.02 8.90 17.07
C VAL A 28 1.69 8.57 17.73
N ASN A 29 1.52 7.36 18.29
CA ASN A 29 0.32 6.99 19.04
C ASN A 29 0.08 7.91 20.23
N GLY A 30 -1.13 8.48 20.30
CA GLY A 30 -1.48 9.58 21.20
C GLY A 30 -1.50 9.26 22.69
N GLU A 31 -1.61 8.00 23.11
CA GLU A 31 -1.76 7.67 24.53
C GLU A 31 -0.61 6.80 25.03
N VAL A 32 0.33 7.43 25.74
CA VAL A 32 1.25 6.72 26.60
C VAL A 32 0.49 6.38 27.89
N PHE A 33 0.21 5.10 28.16
CA PHE A 33 -0.26 4.63 29.45
C PHE A 33 0.85 4.85 30.50
N ALA A 34 0.97 6.06 30.98
CA ALA A 34 1.82 6.40 32.10
C ALA A 34 0.95 6.70 33.33
N ASN A 35 1.37 6.20 34.47
CA ASN A 35 0.78 6.58 35.76
C ASN A 35 0.74 8.12 35.82
N GLN A 36 -0.38 8.71 36.28
CA GLN A 36 -0.59 10.17 36.36
C GLN A 36 0.59 10.93 37.01
N ARG A 37 1.34 10.28 37.89
CA ARG A 37 2.52 10.83 38.55
C ARG A 37 3.70 10.99 37.59
N TRP A 38 3.94 9.98 36.72
CA TRP A 38 4.96 10.03 35.68
C TRP A 38 4.60 10.99 34.59
N PHE A 39 3.33 11.03 34.21
CA PHE A 39 2.81 11.95 33.19
C PHE A 39 3.00 13.42 33.61
N LYS A 40 2.76 13.78 34.89
CA LYS A 40 3.00 15.12 35.42
C LYS A 40 4.47 15.48 35.42
N MET A 41 5.35 14.54 35.78
CA MET A 41 6.79 14.76 35.87
C MET A 41 7.42 15.00 34.50
N PHE A 42 7.04 14.23 33.47
CA PHE A 42 7.56 14.38 32.11
C PHE A 42 6.95 15.57 31.36
N ARG A 43 5.69 15.89 31.60
CA ARG A 43 5.03 17.04 30.94
C ARG A 43 5.53 18.40 31.45
N TYR A 44 6.06 18.43 32.67
CA TYR A 44 6.56 19.67 33.27
C TYR A 44 7.88 20.16 32.62
N GLU A 45 8.64 19.29 32.00
CA GLU A 45 9.90 19.59 31.34
C GLU A 45 9.76 19.82 29.81
N GLY A 46 8.54 19.81 29.26
CA GLY A 46 8.29 20.07 27.82
C GLY A 46 8.89 19.03 26.87
N SER A 47 9.33 17.88 27.37
CA SER A 47 9.86 16.79 26.57
C SER A 47 8.85 15.66 26.47
N ASP A 48 8.28 15.47 25.28
CA ASP A 48 7.56 14.24 24.92
C ASP A 48 8.59 13.09 24.80
N PHE A 49 8.96 12.51 25.93
CA PHE A 49 9.89 11.38 25.92
C PHE A 49 9.12 10.11 25.56
N ARG A 50 9.23 9.69 24.31
CA ARG A 50 8.58 8.47 23.78
C ARG A 50 9.65 7.46 23.39
N PHE A 51 9.57 6.26 23.94
CA PHE A 51 10.35 5.13 23.44
C PHE A 51 9.53 4.36 22.42
N ASN A 52 9.97 4.36 21.15
CA ASN A 52 9.36 3.57 20.12
C ASN A 52 10.09 2.23 19.96
N PHE A 53 9.62 1.21 20.66
CA PHE A 53 10.12 -0.15 20.50
C PHE A 53 9.55 -0.87 19.27
N SER A 54 8.36 -0.48 18.79
CA SER A 54 7.73 -1.10 17.61
C SER A 54 8.60 -0.94 16.38
N LYS A 55 9.11 0.27 16.14
CA LYS A 55 10.05 0.53 15.05
C LYS A 55 11.31 -0.32 15.16
N THR A 56 11.90 -0.41 16.34
CA THR A 56 13.11 -1.21 16.58
C THR A 56 12.89 -2.69 16.25
N VAL A 57 11.73 -3.25 16.63
CA VAL A 57 11.40 -4.64 16.33
C VAL A 57 11.25 -4.86 14.83
N VAL A 58 10.49 -4.01 14.14
CA VAL A 58 10.30 -4.10 12.69
C VAL A 58 11.63 -3.93 11.94
N ASP A 59 12.41 -2.89 12.27
CA ASP A 59 13.67 -2.59 11.62
C ASP A 59 14.71 -3.70 11.86
N SER A 60 14.69 -4.37 13.02
CA SER A 60 15.60 -5.49 13.30
C SER A 60 15.34 -6.69 12.38
N VAL A 61 14.08 -6.91 11.97
CA VAL A 61 13.71 -7.93 10.98
C VAL A 61 14.02 -7.43 9.58
N LEU A 62 13.59 -6.21 9.25
CA LEU A 62 13.78 -5.59 7.93
C LEU A 62 15.24 -5.60 7.48
N ASN A 63 16.16 -5.22 8.38
CA ASN A 63 17.61 -5.18 8.11
C ASN A 63 18.25 -6.55 7.85
N ARG A 64 17.49 -7.65 8.05
CA ARG A 64 17.94 -9.02 7.78
C ARG A 64 17.24 -9.64 6.57
N LEU A 65 16.24 -8.96 6.01
CA LEU A 65 15.54 -9.43 4.81
C LEU A 65 16.32 -8.97 3.58
N GLU A 66 16.80 -9.94 2.84
CA GLU A 66 17.49 -9.71 1.58
C GLU A 66 17.07 -10.78 0.56
N ILE A 67 16.75 -10.36 -0.65
CA ILE A 67 16.54 -11.26 -1.78
C ILE A 67 17.82 -11.27 -2.60
N ASN A 68 18.60 -12.33 -2.43
CA ASN A 68 19.87 -12.45 -3.11
C ASN A 68 19.70 -12.81 -4.58
N GLN A 69 18.75 -13.69 -4.89
CA GLN A 69 18.52 -14.18 -6.25
C GLN A 69 17.13 -14.81 -6.40
N VAL A 70 16.57 -14.71 -7.59
CA VAL A 70 15.37 -15.44 -8.02
C VAL A 70 15.77 -16.32 -9.21
N LEU A 71 15.57 -17.64 -9.09
CA LEU A 71 15.95 -18.62 -10.08
C LEU A 71 14.72 -19.31 -10.65
N ALA A 72 14.65 -19.42 -11.98
CA ALA A 72 13.59 -20.15 -12.68
C ALA A 72 14.06 -21.56 -13.13
N GLY A 73 15.34 -21.86 -12.97
CA GLY A 73 15.88 -23.19 -13.21
C GLY A 73 16.41 -23.44 -14.61
N THR A 74 16.38 -22.46 -15.52
CA THR A 74 17.07 -22.47 -16.81
C THR A 74 17.82 -21.16 -17.04
N PRO A 75 19.00 -21.17 -17.69
CA PRO A 75 19.78 -19.96 -17.89
C PRO A 75 19.02 -18.84 -18.66
N GLU A 76 18.18 -19.21 -19.61
CA GLU A 76 17.39 -18.28 -20.39
C GLU A 76 16.30 -17.61 -19.53
N ALA A 77 15.63 -18.40 -18.68
CA ALA A 77 14.61 -17.88 -17.78
C ALA A 77 15.23 -17.03 -16.66
N ASP A 78 16.37 -17.42 -16.13
CA ASP A 78 17.12 -16.66 -15.13
C ASP A 78 17.53 -15.30 -15.71
N ALA A 79 18.07 -15.25 -16.94
CA ALA A 79 18.43 -14.03 -17.62
C ALA A 79 17.20 -13.13 -17.92
N PHE A 80 16.04 -13.72 -18.15
CA PHE A 80 14.78 -12.97 -18.31
C PHE A 80 14.35 -12.33 -16.98
N ILE A 81 14.39 -13.10 -15.88
CA ILE A 81 14.06 -12.61 -14.54
C ILE A 81 14.98 -11.46 -14.14
N ASP A 82 16.29 -11.59 -14.39
CA ASP A 82 17.26 -10.53 -14.08
C ASP A 82 16.92 -9.22 -14.82
N LYS A 83 16.52 -9.30 -16.10
CA LYS A 83 16.07 -8.13 -16.87
C LYS A 83 14.80 -7.51 -16.30
N VAL A 84 13.79 -8.32 -15.95
CA VAL A 84 12.56 -7.84 -15.32
C VAL A 84 12.88 -7.16 -13.99
N TRP A 85 13.79 -7.74 -13.20
CA TRP A 85 14.20 -7.21 -11.92
C TRP A 85 14.88 -5.83 -12.05
N GLU A 86 15.77 -5.68 -13.02
CA GLU A 86 16.45 -4.42 -13.30
C GLU A 86 15.52 -3.36 -13.86
N GLN A 87 14.66 -3.74 -14.84
CA GLN A 87 13.72 -2.81 -15.48
C GLN A 87 12.64 -2.30 -14.53
N SER A 88 12.26 -3.10 -13.54
CA SER A 88 11.25 -2.76 -12.55
C SER A 88 11.82 -2.03 -11.33
N ASP A 89 13.11 -1.68 -11.31
CA ASP A 89 13.80 -1.03 -10.19
C ASP A 89 13.59 -1.75 -8.83
N LEU A 90 13.32 -3.06 -8.85
CA LEU A 90 12.99 -3.83 -7.66
C LEU A 90 14.10 -3.82 -6.59
N ARG A 91 15.36 -3.62 -7.00
CA ARG A 91 16.47 -3.47 -6.04
C ARG A 91 16.32 -2.25 -5.13
N ILE A 92 15.63 -1.21 -5.62
CA ILE A 92 15.34 0.01 -4.85
C ILE A 92 14.10 -0.20 -4.01
N ASP A 93 13.04 -0.74 -4.62
CA ASP A 93 11.72 -0.85 -4.01
C ASP A 93 11.61 -1.99 -2.99
N ILE A 94 12.48 -3.01 -3.06
CA ILE A 94 12.36 -4.21 -2.24
C ILE A 94 12.35 -3.92 -0.73
N ASN A 95 13.11 -2.94 -0.30
CA ASN A 95 13.18 -2.57 1.11
C ASN A 95 11.86 -1.93 1.58
N GLU A 96 11.24 -1.10 0.74
CA GLU A 96 9.92 -0.52 1.01
C GLU A 96 8.83 -1.60 0.96
N ILE A 97 8.90 -2.53 0.02
CA ILE A 97 8.02 -3.69 -0.08
C ILE A 97 8.05 -4.51 1.22
N HIS A 98 9.24 -4.85 1.70
CA HIS A 98 9.41 -5.60 2.95
C HIS A 98 8.91 -4.80 4.16
N ARG A 99 9.25 -3.51 4.25
CA ARG A 99 8.79 -2.63 5.32
C ARG A 99 7.25 -2.60 5.37
N ASN A 100 6.62 -2.37 4.24
CA ASN A 100 5.16 -2.27 4.18
C ASN A 100 4.46 -3.60 4.45
N ALA A 101 5.03 -4.71 4.01
CA ALA A 101 4.54 -6.04 4.39
C ALA A 101 4.66 -6.30 5.90
N LEU A 102 5.72 -5.83 6.54
CA LEU A 102 5.91 -5.99 7.99
C LEU A 102 5.02 -5.05 8.82
N VAL A 103 4.83 -3.81 8.37
CA VAL A 103 4.05 -2.79 9.09
C VAL A 103 2.55 -3.00 8.89
N TYR A 104 2.10 -3.18 7.65
CA TYR A 104 0.69 -3.27 7.30
C TYR A 104 0.15 -4.70 7.23
N GLY A 105 1.02 -5.71 7.12
CA GLY A 105 0.63 -7.10 6.87
C GLY A 105 0.25 -7.38 5.41
N ASP A 106 0.07 -6.33 4.61
CA ASP A 106 -0.28 -6.39 3.18
C ASP A 106 0.78 -5.67 2.34
N CYS A 107 1.02 -6.18 1.13
CA CYS A 107 1.83 -5.54 0.11
C CYS A 107 1.30 -5.96 -1.27
N TYR A 108 1.24 -5.05 -2.22
CA TYR A 108 0.70 -5.30 -3.54
C TYR A 108 1.72 -4.98 -4.63
N ALA A 109 1.73 -5.80 -5.67
CA ALA A 109 2.45 -5.54 -6.91
C ALA A 109 1.52 -5.73 -8.11
N ILE A 110 1.60 -4.83 -9.08
CA ILE A 110 0.94 -4.97 -10.37
C ILE A 110 1.98 -5.46 -11.37
N VAL A 111 1.70 -6.58 -12.00
CA VAL A 111 2.57 -7.19 -13.01
C VAL A 111 1.88 -7.09 -14.36
N TRP A 112 2.51 -6.44 -15.32
CA TRP A 112 1.97 -6.32 -16.67
C TRP A 112 3.06 -6.10 -17.72
N PRO A 113 2.82 -6.43 -19.00
CA PRO A 113 3.78 -6.14 -20.07
C PRO A 113 3.78 -4.65 -20.43
N ASP A 114 4.96 -4.11 -20.69
CA ASP A 114 5.11 -2.79 -21.31
C ASP A 114 4.78 -2.82 -22.83
N ALA A 115 4.97 -1.67 -23.50
CA ALA A 115 4.72 -1.54 -24.95
C ALA A 115 5.64 -2.42 -25.81
N THR A 116 6.75 -2.90 -25.28
CA THR A 116 7.70 -3.80 -25.94
C THR A 116 7.40 -5.28 -25.67
N GLY A 117 6.45 -5.57 -24.77
CA GLY A 117 6.11 -6.91 -24.31
C GLY A 117 6.98 -7.41 -23.16
N MET A 118 7.89 -6.58 -22.63
CA MET A 118 8.66 -6.89 -21.45
C MET A 118 7.80 -6.73 -20.19
N MET A 119 7.93 -7.64 -19.25
CA MET A 119 7.15 -7.60 -18.00
C MET A 119 7.74 -6.57 -17.04
N ASN A 120 6.88 -5.73 -16.47
CA ASN A 120 7.18 -4.82 -15.37
C ASN A 120 6.47 -5.27 -14.10
N ILE A 121 7.10 -5.06 -12.96
CA ILE A 121 6.57 -5.31 -11.63
C ILE A 121 6.57 -3.97 -10.90
N ASP A 122 5.40 -3.37 -10.75
CA ASP A 122 5.23 -2.08 -10.09
C ASP A 122 4.73 -2.29 -8.67
N TYR A 123 5.47 -1.83 -7.69
CA TYR A 123 5.03 -1.82 -6.29
C TYR A 123 3.84 -0.88 -6.11
N ASN A 124 2.88 -1.29 -5.27
CA ASN A 124 1.70 -0.51 -4.95
C ASN A 124 1.39 -0.57 -3.45
N SER A 125 1.27 0.61 -2.84
CA SER A 125 0.98 0.75 -1.42
C SER A 125 -0.39 0.17 -1.03
N PRO A 126 -0.49 -0.55 0.08
CA PRO A 126 -1.76 -1.04 0.61
C PRO A 126 -2.72 0.08 1.02
N LEU A 127 -2.23 1.29 1.25
CA LEU A 127 -3.06 2.46 1.54
C LEU A 127 -3.93 2.90 0.34
N THR A 128 -3.53 2.53 -0.87
CA THR A 128 -4.18 2.93 -2.12
C THR A 128 -4.70 1.78 -2.95
N THR A 129 -4.33 0.56 -2.61
CA THR A 129 -4.61 -0.64 -3.41
C THR A 129 -5.27 -1.70 -2.55
N THR A 130 -6.23 -2.41 -3.11
CA THR A 130 -6.88 -3.56 -2.46
C THR A 130 -7.23 -4.65 -3.47
N ILE A 131 -7.39 -5.87 -2.97
CA ILE A 131 -7.93 -7.00 -3.75
C ILE A 131 -9.26 -7.40 -3.13
N VAL A 132 -10.30 -7.45 -3.95
CA VAL A 132 -11.62 -7.94 -3.59
C VAL A 132 -11.70 -9.41 -3.96
N TYR A 133 -12.03 -10.23 -2.98
CA TYR A 133 -12.21 -11.66 -3.15
C TYR A 133 -13.69 -12.01 -3.30
N ASP A 134 -13.96 -13.13 -3.94
CA ASP A 134 -15.30 -13.69 -4.03
C ASP A 134 -15.84 -14.04 -2.63
N GLN A 135 -17.12 -13.71 -2.38
CA GLN A 135 -17.73 -13.91 -1.06
C GLN A 135 -17.98 -15.39 -0.73
N GLU A 136 -18.25 -16.20 -1.75
CA GLU A 136 -18.51 -17.64 -1.58
C GLU A 136 -17.20 -18.44 -1.56
N ASN A 137 -16.18 -17.96 -2.31
CA ASN A 137 -14.87 -18.60 -2.36
C ASN A 137 -13.74 -17.57 -2.19
N PRO A 138 -13.28 -17.32 -0.95
CA PRO A 138 -12.22 -16.34 -0.65
C PRO A 138 -10.85 -16.63 -1.29
N ARG A 139 -10.69 -17.77 -1.99
CA ARG A 139 -9.48 -18.07 -2.76
C ARG A 139 -9.51 -17.47 -4.17
N ILE A 140 -10.69 -17.07 -4.64
CA ILE A 140 -10.87 -16.47 -5.97
C ILE A 140 -10.83 -14.97 -5.83
N LYS A 141 -9.96 -14.33 -6.61
CA LYS A 141 -9.91 -12.86 -6.73
C LYS A 141 -11.00 -12.42 -7.70
N SER A 142 -11.94 -11.60 -7.25
CA SER A 142 -12.96 -11.02 -8.12
C SER A 142 -12.39 -9.91 -8.97
N PHE A 143 -11.71 -8.95 -8.33
CA PHE A 143 -10.96 -7.88 -8.99
C PHE A 143 -10.00 -7.22 -8.00
N ALA A 144 -9.07 -6.42 -8.52
CA ALA A 144 -8.25 -5.53 -7.71
C ALA A 144 -8.62 -4.07 -8.00
N ALA A 145 -8.40 -3.20 -7.02
CA ALA A 145 -8.66 -1.78 -7.16
C ALA A 145 -7.46 -0.96 -6.70
N LYS A 146 -7.11 0.09 -7.47
CA LYS A 146 -6.11 1.09 -7.11
C LYS A 146 -6.72 2.46 -7.20
N MET A 147 -6.59 3.24 -6.13
CA MET A 147 -7.07 4.61 -6.04
C MET A 147 -5.93 5.56 -5.71
N TRP A 148 -5.80 6.64 -6.44
CA TRP A 148 -4.80 7.68 -6.17
C TRP A 148 -5.30 9.05 -6.59
N GLN A 149 -4.72 10.08 -5.98
CA GLN A 149 -5.00 11.46 -6.33
C GLN A 149 -3.91 12.01 -7.25
N THR A 150 -4.31 12.84 -8.20
CA THR A 150 -3.40 13.60 -9.06
C THR A 150 -3.85 15.05 -9.08
N VAL A 151 -2.91 15.96 -9.24
CA VAL A 151 -3.18 17.39 -9.37
C VAL A 151 -2.90 17.78 -10.81
N THR A 152 -3.87 18.44 -11.45
CA THR A 152 -3.71 18.97 -12.80
C THR A 152 -2.89 20.26 -12.77
N THR A 153 -2.46 20.74 -13.94
CA THR A 153 -1.64 21.96 -14.09
C THR A 153 -2.34 23.23 -13.59
N ASP A 154 -3.66 23.23 -13.55
CA ASP A 154 -4.51 24.31 -13.02
C ASP A 154 -4.79 24.20 -11.52
N GLY A 155 -4.18 23.22 -10.84
CA GLY A 155 -4.33 23.00 -9.41
C GLY A 155 -5.57 22.20 -9.01
N THR A 156 -6.37 21.73 -9.96
CA THR A 156 -7.55 20.89 -9.68
C THR A 156 -7.12 19.50 -9.24
N LYS A 157 -7.65 19.04 -8.11
CA LYS A 157 -7.41 17.69 -7.61
C LYS A 157 -8.36 16.71 -8.30
N LEU A 158 -7.80 15.70 -8.91
CA LEU A 158 -8.53 14.61 -9.56
C LEU A 158 -8.26 13.30 -8.84
N LEU A 159 -9.31 12.56 -8.55
CA LEU A 159 -9.24 11.22 -8.01
C LEU A 159 -9.35 10.21 -9.14
N LYS A 160 -8.39 9.30 -9.22
CA LYS A 160 -8.37 8.21 -10.20
C LYS A 160 -8.60 6.89 -9.49
N LEU A 161 -9.46 6.07 -10.06
CA LEU A 161 -9.73 4.71 -9.61
C LEU A 161 -9.63 3.77 -10.81
N ASN A 162 -8.75 2.77 -10.70
CA ASN A 162 -8.68 1.68 -11.66
C ASN A 162 -9.21 0.40 -11.00
N LEU A 163 -10.07 -0.30 -11.71
CA LEU A 163 -10.50 -1.65 -11.36
C LEU A 163 -9.86 -2.63 -12.36
N TYR A 164 -9.15 -3.61 -11.82
CA TYR A 164 -8.41 -4.62 -12.59
C TYR A 164 -9.15 -5.96 -12.48
N TYR A 165 -9.79 -6.35 -13.56
CA TYR A 165 -10.42 -7.66 -13.73
C TYR A 165 -9.47 -8.62 -14.45
N ALA A 166 -9.83 -9.89 -14.55
CA ALA A 166 -9.04 -10.88 -15.25
C ALA A 166 -8.94 -10.64 -16.77
N ASP A 167 -9.94 -9.94 -17.34
CA ASP A 167 -10.13 -9.72 -18.78
C ASP A 167 -10.04 -8.26 -19.22
N ARG A 168 -10.11 -7.30 -18.29
CA ARG A 168 -10.16 -5.87 -18.60
C ARG A 168 -9.71 -4.99 -17.43
N ILE A 169 -9.40 -3.75 -17.76
CA ILE A 169 -9.15 -2.67 -16.80
C ILE A 169 -10.18 -1.56 -17.03
N GLU A 170 -10.93 -1.22 -15.99
CA GLU A 170 -11.86 -0.09 -16.01
C GLU A 170 -11.20 1.09 -15.28
N LYS A 171 -11.21 2.26 -15.93
CA LYS A 171 -10.57 3.47 -15.39
C LYS A 171 -11.62 4.52 -15.14
N TYR A 172 -11.70 4.98 -13.90
CA TYR A 172 -12.67 5.97 -13.46
C TYR A 172 -11.95 7.25 -13.01
N LEU A 173 -12.60 8.37 -13.29
CA LEU A 173 -12.15 9.70 -12.91
C LEU A 173 -13.21 10.36 -12.03
N GLY A 174 -12.80 10.88 -10.89
CA GLY A 174 -13.64 11.64 -9.98
C GLY A 174 -13.04 12.99 -9.68
N ASN A 175 -13.89 13.97 -9.35
CA ASN A 175 -13.45 15.27 -8.88
C ASN A 175 -13.46 15.28 -7.35
N GLY A 176 -12.40 15.80 -6.72
CA GLY A 176 -12.39 16.08 -5.28
C GLY A 176 -11.19 15.56 -4.52
N ASP A 177 -11.18 15.93 -3.26
CA ASP A 177 -10.24 15.38 -2.27
C ASP A 177 -10.65 13.96 -1.86
N ILE A 178 -9.69 13.20 -1.32
CA ILE A 178 -9.90 11.85 -0.77
C ILE A 178 -10.73 11.90 0.55
N ASP A 179 -11.67 12.80 0.65
CA ASP A 179 -12.65 12.80 1.73
C ASP A 179 -13.83 11.88 1.38
N ILE A 180 -13.80 10.75 1.93
CA ILE A 180 -14.15 9.40 1.44
C ILE A 180 -15.64 9.07 1.57
N VAL A 181 -16.40 9.83 2.32
CA VAL A 181 -17.77 9.44 2.72
C VAL A 181 -18.81 9.63 1.62
N SER A 182 -18.50 10.44 0.58
CA SER A 182 -19.47 10.76 -0.49
C SER A 182 -19.10 10.25 -1.89
N MET A 183 -18.08 9.42 -2.05
CA MET A 183 -17.38 9.23 -3.32
C MET A 183 -18.03 8.29 -4.35
N ALA A 184 -18.87 7.36 -3.96
CA ALA A 184 -19.42 6.37 -4.91
C ALA A 184 -20.23 6.99 -6.05
N GLY A 185 -20.72 8.22 -5.89
CA GLY A 185 -21.45 8.99 -6.91
C GLY A 185 -20.59 9.89 -7.80
N ASN A 186 -19.31 10.07 -7.48
CA ASN A 186 -18.45 11.07 -8.13
C ASN A 186 -17.55 10.51 -9.25
N PHE A 187 -17.57 9.22 -9.52
CA PHE A 187 -16.76 8.60 -10.55
C PHE A 187 -17.51 8.48 -11.88
N GLN A 188 -16.84 8.92 -12.95
CA GLN A 188 -17.25 8.73 -14.35
C GLN A 188 -16.23 7.84 -15.05
N LEU A 189 -16.71 7.03 -16.02
CA LEU A 189 -15.87 6.22 -16.93
C LEU A 189 -15.04 7.10 -17.82
#